data_ea5f2eaa6203b882e3643b6ff9731440
#
_entry.id   ea5f2eaa6203b882e3643b6ff9731440
#
_cell.length_a   1.000
_cell.length_b   1.000
_cell.length_c   1.000
_cell.angle_alpha   90.00
_cell.angle_beta   90.00
_cell.angle_gamma   90.00
#
_symmetry.space_group_name_H-M   'P 1'
#
loop_
_entity.id
_entity.type
_entity.pdbx_description
1 polymer ?
#
loop_
_entity_poly.entity_id
_entity_poly.type
_entity_poly.pdbx_seq_one_letter_code
_entity_poly.pdbx_strand_id
1 'polypeptide(L)'
;LELEFPSLCAELGMGLLAWAPLCNGLLSGKYRPDALGEGRVKSVVESGRFDRLTDRNWAIVAELEKVAAEIGRPMAQVAVNWVASRPALGSVILGATRPDQLDDTLGALDFTLPAELLERLDQVSALPKIFPYRFLERMQPMLQPS
;
A
#
# COMPACT_ATOMS: atom_id res chain seq x y z
N LEU A 1 -7.88 7.62 4.75
CA LEU A 1 -7.59 6.66 5.83
C LEU A 1 -6.35 7.08 6.62
N GLU A 2 -5.20 7.24 6.00
CA GLU A 2 -3.91 7.46 6.68
C GLU A 2 -3.81 8.75 7.52
N LEU A 3 -4.64 9.75 7.25
CA LEU A 3 -4.57 11.05 7.94
C LEU A 3 -5.25 11.05 9.32
N GLU A 4 -6.25 10.19 9.52
CA GLU A 4 -7.10 10.25 10.71
C GLU A 4 -7.28 8.87 11.38
N PHE A 5 -7.53 7.83 10.60
CA PHE A 5 -7.91 6.53 11.14
C PHE A 5 -6.82 5.85 11.98
N PRO A 6 -5.52 5.91 11.67
CA PRO A 6 -4.50 5.30 12.51
C PRO A 6 -4.47 5.87 13.93
N SER A 7 -4.54 7.19 14.07
CA SER A 7 -4.57 7.84 15.38
C SER A 7 -5.87 7.56 16.14
N LEU A 8 -7.01 7.62 15.46
CA LEU A 8 -8.30 7.28 16.03
C LEU A 8 -8.36 5.83 16.53
N CYS A 9 -7.86 4.89 15.73
CA CYS A 9 -7.81 3.47 16.11
C CYS A 9 -6.90 3.23 17.30
N ALA A 10 -5.74 3.90 17.34
CA ALA A 10 -4.83 3.83 18.48
C ALA A 10 -5.49 4.35 19.77
N GLU A 11 -6.20 5.49 19.70
CA GLU A 11 -6.89 6.09 20.84
C GLU A 11 -8.04 5.23 21.37
N LEU A 12 -8.79 4.59 20.46
CA LEU A 12 -9.95 3.79 20.82
C LEU A 12 -9.66 2.28 20.99
N GLY A 13 -8.40 1.85 20.89
CA GLY A 13 -8.03 0.44 20.97
C GLY A 13 -8.60 -0.42 19.84
N MET A 14 -8.79 0.16 18.64
CA MET A 14 -9.33 -0.52 17.46
C MET A 14 -8.22 -0.88 16.48
N GLY A 15 -8.47 -1.87 15.61
CA GLY A 15 -7.61 -2.24 14.49
C GLY A 15 -8.30 -2.02 13.15
N LEU A 16 -7.53 -1.58 12.16
CA LEU A 16 -7.99 -1.45 10.78
C LEU A 16 -7.94 -2.79 10.06
N LEU A 17 -8.93 -3.06 9.21
CA LEU A 17 -8.93 -4.16 8.26
C LEU A 17 -8.62 -3.62 6.86
N ALA A 18 -7.43 -3.92 6.33
CA ALA A 18 -7.04 -3.48 5.00
C ALA A 18 -7.64 -4.39 3.92
N TRP A 19 -8.49 -3.83 3.08
CA TRP A 19 -9.09 -4.53 1.94
C TRP A 19 -8.38 -4.16 0.63
N ALA A 20 -8.32 -5.13 -0.29
CA ALA A 20 -7.68 -5.00 -1.61
C ALA A 20 -6.21 -4.53 -1.56
N PRO A 21 -5.32 -5.21 -0.79
CA PRO A 21 -3.94 -4.78 -0.58
C PRO A 21 -3.11 -4.72 -1.86
N LEU A 22 -3.50 -5.44 -2.91
CA LEU A 22 -2.85 -5.43 -4.22
C LEU A 22 -3.49 -4.49 -5.24
N CYS A 23 -4.43 -3.63 -4.81
CA CYS A 23 -5.08 -2.65 -5.69
C CYS A 23 -5.64 -3.26 -6.99
N ASN A 24 -6.49 -4.28 -6.87
CA ASN A 24 -7.03 -5.10 -7.97
C ASN A 24 -5.96 -5.84 -8.79
N GLY A 25 -4.78 -6.02 -8.23
CA GLY A 25 -3.64 -6.68 -8.86
C GLY A 25 -2.64 -5.71 -9.51
N LEU A 26 -2.84 -4.39 -9.45
CA LEU A 26 -1.88 -3.41 -9.96
C LEU A 26 -0.49 -3.59 -9.35
N LEU A 27 -0.43 -3.90 -8.06
CA LEU A 27 0.81 -4.11 -7.31
C LEU A 27 1.37 -5.54 -7.43
N SER A 28 0.83 -6.38 -8.32
CA SER A 28 1.31 -7.76 -8.49
C SER A 28 2.46 -7.92 -9.49
N GLY A 29 2.86 -6.84 -10.19
CA GLY A 29 3.90 -6.87 -11.22
C GLY A 29 3.43 -7.35 -12.60
N LYS A 30 2.12 -7.61 -12.79
CA LYS A 30 1.57 -8.11 -14.07
C LYS A 30 1.34 -7.02 -15.11
N TYR A 31 1.23 -5.77 -14.68
CA TYR A 31 0.81 -4.67 -15.52
C TYR A 31 1.94 -3.69 -15.78
N ARG A 32 1.90 -3.06 -16.96
CA ARG A 32 2.83 -2.00 -17.38
C ARG A 32 2.03 -0.79 -17.89
N PRO A 33 2.57 0.42 -17.87
CA PRO A 33 1.86 1.63 -18.34
C PRO A 33 1.35 1.52 -19.77
N ASP A 34 2.13 0.87 -20.64
CA ASP A 34 1.89 0.69 -22.07
C ASP A 34 1.16 -0.63 -22.42
N ALA A 35 1.01 -1.54 -21.45
CA ALA A 35 0.44 -2.86 -21.68
C ALA A 35 -0.30 -3.37 -20.44
N LEU A 36 -1.60 -3.07 -20.35
CA LEU A 36 -2.44 -3.55 -19.24
C LEU A 36 -2.72 -5.07 -19.31
N GLY A 37 -2.45 -5.70 -20.45
CA GLY A 37 -2.68 -7.15 -20.62
C GLY A 37 -4.14 -7.55 -20.35
N GLU A 38 -4.34 -8.85 -20.15
CA GLU A 38 -5.62 -9.41 -19.71
C GLU A 38 -5.67 -9.48 -18.18
N GLY A 39 -6.81 -9.10 -17.56
CA GLY A 39 -6.97 -9.24 -16.11
C GLY A 39 -7.89 -8.22 -15.47
N ARG A 40 -7.95 -8.27 -14.14
CA ARG A 40 -8.90 -7.50 -13.33
C ARG A 40 -8.74 -5.99 -13.50
N VAL A 41 -7.50 -5.49 -13.61
CA VAL A 41 -7.25 -4.04 -13.81
C VAL A 41 -7.89 -3.57 -15.09
N LYS A 42 -7.70 -4.27 -16.22
CA LYS A 42 -8.31 -3.93 -17.51
C LYS A 42 -9.84 -3.87 -17.41
N SER A 43 -10.46 -4.91 -16.87
CA SER A 43 -11.91 -4.99 -16.69
C SER A 43 -12.46 -3.86 -15.82
N VAL A 44 -11.76 -3.47 -14.76
CA VAL A 44 -12.20 -2.41 -13.85
C VAL A 44 -11.99 -1.03 -14.48
N VAL A 45 -10.92 -0.82 -15.25
CA VAL A 45 -10.68 0.40 -16.04
C VAL A 45 -11.78 0.58 -17.11
N GLU A 46 -12.07 -0.46 -17.88
CA GLU A 46 -13.13 -0.45 -18.90
C GLU A 46 -14.53 -0.18 -18.32
N SER A 47 -14.78 -0.57 -17.07
CA SER A 47 -16.02 -0.26 -16.36
C SER A 47 -16.11 1.18 -15.85
N GLY A 48 -15.08 2.01 -16.02
CA GLY A 48 -14.98 3.37 -15.50
C GLY A 48 -14.90 3.48 -13.96
N ARG A 49 -14.71 2.37 -13.28
CA ARG A 49 -14.66 2.33 -11.80
C ARG A 49 -13.25 2.48 -11.23
N PHE A 50 -12.24 2.57 -12.09
CA PHE A 50 -10.83 2.58 -11.67
C PHE A 50 -10.07 3.68 -12.41
N ASP A 51 -9.88 4.80 -11.74
CA ASP A 51 -9.14 5.96 -12.21
C ASP A 51 -7.69 6.03 -11.65
N ARG A 52 -7.16 4.88 -11.21
CA ARG A 52 -5.89 4.82 -10.48
C ARG A 52 -4.67 4.55 -11.36
N LEU A 53 -4.80 4.59 -12.68
CA LEU A 53 -3.67 4.47 -13.60
C LEU A 53 -3.02 5.84 -13.85
N THR A 54 -2.58 6.49 -12.79
CA THR A 54 -1.91 7.79 -12.83
C THR A 54 -0.39 7.62 -12.87
N ASP A 55 0.32 8.63 -13.36
CA ASP A 55 1.80 8.65 -13.35
C ASP A 55 2.36 8.43 -11.94
N ARG A 56 1.70 9.02 -10.93
CA ARG A 56 2.06 8.81 -9.53
C ARG A 56 1.96 7.34 -9.12
N ASN A 57 0.88 6.66 -9.48
CA ASN A 57 0.71 5.26 -9.12
C ASN A 57 1.66 4.35 -9.90
N TRP A 58 2.01 4.69 -11.12
CA TRP A 58 3.06 4.00 -11.86
C TRP A 58 4.45 4.21 -11.27
N ALA A 59 4.74 5.39 -10.72
CA ALA A 59 5.98 5.62 -9.97
C ALA A 59 6.06 4.73 -8.71
N ILE A 60 4.94 4.54 -7.99
CA ILE A 60 4.85 3.61 -6.86
C ILE A 60 5.10 2.16 -7.30
N VAL A 61 4.49 1.73 -8.41
CA VAL A 61 4.69 0.38 -8.98
C VAL A 61 6.17 0.17 -9.35
N ALA A 62 6.79 1.16 -9.98
CA ALA A 62 8.20 1.09 -10.37
C ALA A 62 9.15 1.00 -9.16
N GLU A 63 8.86 1.74 -8.08
CA GLU A 63 9.68 1.65 -6.86
C GLU A 63 9.46 0.32 -6.13
N LEU A 64 8.21 -0.17 -6.07
CA LEU A 64 7.89 -1.48 -5.54
C LEU A 64 8.64 -2.59 -6.29
N GLU A 65 8.76 -2.50 -7.62
CA GLU A 65 9.50 -3.46 -8.44
C GLU A 65 10.99 -3.48 -8.08
N LYS A 66 11.62 -2.32 -7.87
CA LYS A 66 13.03 -2.24 -7.44
C LYS A 66 13.22 -2.86 -6.06
N VAL A 67 12.39 -2.48 -5.08
CA VAL A 67 12.46 -3.04 -3.73
C VAL A 67 12.27 -4.56 -3.75
N ALA A 68 11.31 -5.06 -4.52
CA ALA A 68 11.06 -6.49 -4.67
C ALA A 68 12.29 -7.24 -5.25
N ALA A 69 12.94 -6.65 -6.27
CA ALA A 69 14.16 -7.20 -6.86
C ALA A 69 15.33 -7.22 -5.87
N GLU A 70 15.51 -6.14 -5.08
CA GLU A 70 16.59 -6.02 -4.10
C GLU A 70 16.52 -7.10 -3.01
N ILE A 71 15.32 -7.47 -2.55
CA ILE A 71 15.14 -8.50 -1.52
C ILE A 71 14.84 -9.89 -2.08
N GLY A 72 14.76 -10.04 -3.41
CA GLY A 72 14.47 -11.31 -4.05
C GLY A 72 13.07 -11.87 -3.73
N ARG A 73 12.07 -10.99 -3.59
CA ARG A 73 10.68 -11.37 -3.28
C ARG A 73 9.71 -10.90 -4.37
N PRO A 74 8.60 -11.60 -4.59
CA PRO A 74 7.54 -11.12 -5.50
C PRO A 74 6.97 -9.77 -5.05
N MET A 75 6.66 -8.88 -6.00
CA MET A 75 6.05 -7.58 -5.73
C MET A 75 4.77 -7.69 -4.87
N ALA A 76 3.95 -8.70 -5.12
CA ALA A 76 2.73 -8.95 -4.34
C ALA A 76 3.04 -9.20 -2.85
N GLN A 77 4.08 -9.98 -2.55
CA GLN A 77 4.50 -10.24 -1.17
C GLN A 77 5.01 -8.96 -0.51
N VAL A 78 5.84 -8.19 -1.21
CA VAL A 78 6.36 -6.90 -0.68
C VAL A 78 5.23 -5.92 -0.40
N ALA A 79 4.26 -5.78 -1.30
CA ALA A 79 3.11 -4.90 -1.11
C ALA A 79 2.25 -5.32 0.09
N VAL A 80 1.98 -6.62 0.25
CA VAL A 80 1.21 -7.14 1.40
C VAL A 80 2.00 -6.98 2.70
N ASN A 81 3.31 -7.27 2.71
CA ASN A 81 4.18 -7.08 3.87
C ASN A 81 4.21 -5.61 4.31
N TRP A 82 4.33 -4.67 3.36
CA TRP A 82 4.28 -3.23 3.64
C TRP A 82 2.96 -2.83 4.31
N VAL A 83 1.81 -3.31 3.80
CA VAL A 83 0.50 -3.06 4.43
C VAL A 83 0.44 -3.69 5.82
N ALA A 84 0.85 -4.96 5.96
CA ALA A 84 0.80 -5.70 7.22
C ALA A 84 1.67 -5.08 8.32
N SER A 85 2.72 -4.34 7.95
CA SER A 85 3.61 -3.66 8.90
C SER A 85 3.08 -2.30 9.40
N ARG A 86 1.91 -1.84 8.91
CA ARG A 86 1.40 -0.51 9.28
C ARG A 86 0.90 -0.45 10.73
N PRO A 87 1.16 0.67 11.44
CA PRO A 87 0.55 0.92 12.74
C PRO A 87 -0.99 0.89 12.65
N ALA A 88 -1.64 0.48 13.72
CA ALA A 88 -3.09 0.35 13.83
C ALA A 88 -3.74 -0.65 12.86
N LEU A 89 -2.98 -1.41 12.08
CA LEU A 89 -3.54 -2.49 11.27
C LEU A 89 -3.84 -3.71 12.16
N GLY A 90 -5.08 -4.20 12.08
CA GLY A 90 -5.50 -5.42 12.74
C GLY A 90 -5.39 -6.65 11.85
N SER A 91 -5.68 -6.50 10.55
CA SER A 91 -5.59 -7.61 9.58
C SER A 91 -5.59 -7.11 8.14
N VAL A 92 -5.06 -7.95 7.23
CA VAL A 92 -5.12 -7.75 5.78
C VAL A 92 -6.06 -8.77 5.17
N ILE A 93 -7.05 -8.29 4.40
CA ILE A 93 -8.00 -9.16 3.70
C ILE A 93 -7.43 -9.51 2.33
N LEU A 94 -6.93 -10.73 2.20
CA LEU A 94 -6.41 -11.26 0.94
C LEU A 94 -7.54 -11.83 0.08
N GLY A 95 -7.45 -11.61 -1.23
CA GLY A 95 -8.32 -12.22 -2.23
C GLY A 95 -7.51 -13.08 -3.19
N ALA A 96 -7.84 -14.36 -3.30
CA ALA A 96 -7.25 -15.29 -4.25
C ALA A 96 -8.35 -16.03 -5.02
N THR A 97 -8.11 -16.36 -6.27
CA THR A 97 -9.00 -17.18 -7.11
C THR A 97 -8.52 -18.63 -7.23
N ARG A 98 -7.30 -18.90 -6.77
CA ARG A 98 -6.68 -20.23 -6.73
C ARG A 98 -5.87 -20.39 -5.45
N PRO A 99 -5.74 -21.63 -4.91
CA PRO A 99 -4.97 -21.89 -3.70
C PRO A 99 -3.49 -21.47 -3.82
N ASP A 100 -2.85 -21.74 -4.95
CA ASP A 100 -1.46 -21.38 -5.21
C ASP A 100 -1.20 -19.86 -5.13
N GLN A 101 -2.17 -19.04 -5.51
CA GLN A 101 -2.09 -17.59 -5.34
C GLN A 101 -2.15 -17.16 -3.87
N LEU A 102 -2.96 -17.87 -3.08
CA LEU A 102 -3.04 -17.59 -1.64
C LEU A 102 -1.73 -17.96 -0.95
N ASP A 103 -1.22 -19.16 -1.22
CA ASP A 103 0.05 -19.65 -0.65
C ASP A 103 1.20 -18.73 -1.00
N ASP A 104 1.33 -18.32 -2.28
CA ASP A 104 2.34 -17.37 -2.72
C ASP A 104 2.21 -16.02 -1.98
N THR A 105 0.98 -15.51 -1.84
CA THR A 105 0.77 -14.21 -1.16
C THR A 105 1.02 -14.29 0.35
N LEU A 106 0.73 -15.43 1.00
CA LEU A 106 1.02 -15.66 2.42
C LEU A 106 2.51 -15.64 2.72
N GLY A 107 3.37 -15.92 1.75
CA GLY A 107 4.82 -15.72 1.85
C GLY A 107 5.23 -14.28 2.20
N ALA A 108 4.30 -13.33 2.14
CA ALA A 108 4.49 -11.98 2.68
C ALA A 108 4.76 -11.95 4.20
N LEU A 109 4.41 -13.00 4.93
CA LEU A 109 4.59 -13.10 6.38
C LEU A 109 5.96 -13.71 6.75
N ASP A 110 6.71 -14.24 5.79
CA ASP A 110 7.95 -14.97 6.02
C ASP A 110 9.19 -14.07 6.13
N PHE A 111 9.02 -12.76 6.01
CA PHE A 111 10.12 -11.80 6.07
C PHE A 111 9.66 -10.47 6.66
N THR A 112 10.62 -9.65 7.05
CA THR A 112 10.40 -8.26 7.45
C THR A 112 11.15 -7.37 6.48
N LEU A 113 10.48 -6.34 5.95
CA LEU A 113 11.13 -5.32 5.11
C LEU A 113 12.18 -4.57 5.94
N PRO A 114 13.44 -4.44 5.45
CA PRO A 114 14.41 -3.54 6.03
C PRO A 114 13.87 -2.11 6.12
N ALA A 115 14.21 -1.40 7.20
CA ALA A 115 13.70 -0.05 7.46
C ALA A 115 13.96 0.93 6.31
N GLU A 116 15.12 0.83 5.66
CA GLU A 116 15.47 1.65 4.49
C GLU A 116 14.53 1.42 3.30
N LEU A 117 14.18 0.17 3.01
CA LEU A 117 13.27 -0.19 1.91
C LEU A 117 11.83 0.19 2.25
N LEU A 118 11.44 0.05 3.52
CA LEU A 118 10.16 0.50 4.01
C LEU A 118 10.01 2.03 3.82
N GLU A 119 11.04 2.79 4.21
CA GLU A 119 11.06 4.25 4.05
C GLU A 119 10.97 4.68 2.58
N ARG A 120 11.66 4.01 1.66
CA ARG A 120 11.56 4.28 0.22
C ARG A 120 10.14 4.11 -0.30
N LEU A 121 9.45 3.03 0.10
CA LEU A 121 8.05 2.81 -0.25
C LEU A 121 7.14 3.86 0.39
N ASP A 122 7.39 4.26 1.62
CA ASP A 122 6.65 5.31 2.30
C ASP A 122 6.79 6.66 1.58
N GLN A 123 8.01 7.03 1.18
CA GLN A 123 8.29 8.29 0.50
C GLN A 123 7.59 8.37 -0.87
N VAL A 124 7.68 7.32 -1.70
CA VAL A 124 7.05 7.31 -3.03
C VAL A 124 5.54 7.29 -2.96
N SER A 125 4.96 6.69 -1.91
CA SER A 125 3.52 6.56 -1.71
C SER A 125 2.90 7.64 -0.84
N ALA A 126 3.71 8.52 -0.23
CA ALA A 126 3.26 9.56 0.68
C ALA A 126 2.12 10.40 0.11
N LEU A 127 1.05 10.58 0.87
CA LEU A 127 -0.06 11.43 0.45
C LEU A 127 0.38 12.90 0.39
N PRO A 128 -0.10 13.67 -0.59
CA PRO A 128 0.14 15.10 -0.61
C PRO A 128 -0.46 15.74 0.64
N LYS A 129 0.33 16.58 1.31
CA LYS A 129 -0.12 17.31 2.50
C LYS A 129 -1.13 18.38 2.10
N ILE A 130 -2.41 18.13 2.41
CA ILE A 130 -3.53 19.05 2.13
C ILE A 130 -3.90 19.84 3.38
N PHE A 131 -4.61 20.97 3.20
CA PHE A 131 -5.26 21.68 4.30
C PHE A 131 -6.43 20.84 4.86
N PRO A 132 -6.66 20.74 6.20
CA PRO A 132 -5.94 21.47 7.25
C PRO A 132 -4.69 20.77 7.83
N TYR A 133 -4.34 19.55 7.42
CA TYR A 133 -3.30 18.74 8.03
C TYR A 133 -1.92 19.41 7.98
N ARG A 134 -1.58 20.05 6.86
CA ARG A 134 -0.34 20.84 6.73
C ARG A 134 -0.28 21.99 7.74
N PHE A 135 -1.42 22.59 8.08
CA PHE A 135 -1.50 23.65 9.08
C PHE A 135 -1.36 23.07 10.49
N LEU A 136 -2.09 22.00 10.80
CA LEU A 136 -2.05 21.33 12.10
C LEU A 136 -0.64 20.84 12.46
N GLU A 137 0.08 20.23 11.52
CA GLU A 137 1.48 19.84 11.73
C GLU A 137 2.40 21.01 12.13
N ARG A 138 2.20 22.18 11.53
CA ARG A 138 2.97 23.39 11.88
C ARG A 138 2.64 23.92 13.27
N MET A 139 1.39 23.74 13.69
CA MET A 139 0.92 24.21 14.99
C MET A 139 1.20 23.22 16.12
N GLN A 140 1.41 21.95 15.83
CA GLN A 140 1.61 20.89 16.81
C GLN A 140 2.72 21.20 17.85
N PRO A 141 3.90 21.74 17.46
CA PRO A 141 4.92 22.13 18.44
C PRO A 141 4.49 23.23 19.40
N MET A 142 3.51 24.07 19.00
CA MET A 142 2.99 25.17 19.81
C MET A 142 1.85 24.75 20.76
N LEU A 143 1.26 23.57 20.49
CA LEU A 143 0.11 23.02 21.23
C LEU A 143 0.52 21.98 22.27
N GLN A 144 1.80 21.54 22.28
CA GLN A 144 2.28 20.65 23.33
C GLN A 144 2.48 21.45 24.61
N PRO A 145 1.80 21.11 25.73
CA PRO A 145 2.07 21.73 27.01
C PRO A 145 3.50 21.39 27.44
N SER A 146 4.23 22.41 27.87
CA SER A 146 5.56 22.31 28.48
C SER A 146 5.54 21.49 29.78
#